data_c57f9063d5f0c06ef4d3f270fe202822
#
_entry.id   c57f9063d5f0c06ef4d3f270fe202822
#
_cell.length_a   1.000
_cell.length_b   1.000
_cell.length_c   1.000
_cell.angle_alpha   90.00
_cell.angle_beta   90.00
_cell.angle_gamma   90.00
#
_symmetry.space_group_name_H-M   'P 1'
#
loop_
_entity.id
_entity.type
_entity.pdbx_description
1 polymer ?
#
loop_
_entity_poly.entity_id
_entity_poly.type
_entity_poly.pdbx_seq_one_letter_code
_entity_poly.pdbx_strand_id
1 'polypeptide(L)'
;MNNMKQRFFKSSALILLFITIGVALYAQSDYYVRQAEGYMRDAEYYNRQAEGYERDADYYNRQAQGYLRDADYYTRHQDYDKARTRTNWAKDATDKAQTRMKWAAEAREKARTRMKWAQEAMEKARRGY
;
A
#
# COMPACT_ATOMS: atom_id res chain seq x y z
N MET A 1 -12.74 -1.06 9.09
CA MET A 1 -12.62 0.02 8.11
C MET A 1 -12.05 1.31 8.67
N ASN A 2 -12.42 1.73 9.88
CA ASN A 2 -11.86 2.96 10.50
C ASN A 2 -10.37 2.87 10.82
N ASN A 3 -9.81 1.67 11.05
CA ASN A 3 -8.39 1.49 11.39
C ASN A 3 -7.43 1.72 10.21
N MET A 4 -7.85 1.51 8.96
CA MET A 4 -7.00 1.80 7.79
C MET A 4 -6.86 3.29 7.51
N LYS A 5 -7.95 4.06 7.65
CA LYS A 5 -7.92 5.52 7.51
C LYS A 5 -7.08 6.19 8.62
N GLN A 6 -7.16 5.68 9.84
CA GLN A 6 -6.36 6.20 10.96
C GLN A 6 -4.87 5.88 10.82
N ARG A 7 -4.50 4.69 10.31
CA ARG A 7 -3.11 4.34 10.03
C ARG A 7 -2.50 5.23 8.92
N PHE A 8 -3.30 5.55 7.91
CA PHE A 8 -2.91 6.42 6.82
C PHE A 8 -2.63 7.85 7.29
N PHE A 9 -3.52 8.41 8.11
CA PHE A 9 -3.38 9.76 8.68
C PHE A 9 -2.16 9.88 9.59
N LYS A 10 -1.86 8.87 10.40
CA LYS A 10 -0.69 8.84 11.28
C LYS A 10 0.63 8.83 10.49
N SER A 11 0.69 8.09 9.38
CA SER A 11 1.88 8.04 8.52
C SER A 11 2.14 9.37 7.81
N SER A 12 1.10 10.02 7.29
CA SER A 12 1.20 11.32 6.62
C SER A 12 1.58 12.43 7.59
N ALA A 13 1.03 12.43 8.80
CA ALA A 13 1.35 13.40 9.85
C ALA A 13 2.80 13.27 10.32
N LEU A 14 3.34 12.05 10.44
CA LEU A 14 4.74 11.80 10.77
C LEU A 14 5.70 12.33 9.70
N ILE A 15 5.39 12.15 8.41
CA ILE A 15 6.18 12.68 7.30
C ILE A 15 6.22 14.21 7.31
N LEU A 16 5.07 14.86 7.50
CA LEU A 16 4.98 16.32 7.59
C LEU A 16 5.76 16.88 8.78
N LEU A 17 5.65 16.27 9.94
CA LEU A 17 6.38 16.67 11.14
C LEU A 17 7.90 16.55 10.93
N PHE A 18 8.34 15.48 10.28
CA PHE A 18 9.76 15.23 9.99
C PHE A 18 10.33 16.30 9.05
N ILE A 19 9.63 16.67 7.99
CA ILE A 19 10.02 17.73 7.06
C ILE A 19 10.14 19.08 7.78
N THR A 20 9.16 19.41 8.60
CA THR A 20 9.12 20.71 9.32
C THR A 20 10.28 20.85 10.29
N ILE A 21 10.59 19.82 11.07
CA ILE A 21 11.70 19.80 12.01
C ILE A 21 13.03 19.88 11.25
N GLY A 22 13.18 19.11 10.17
CA GLY A 22 14.39 19.09 9.36
C GLY A 22 14.76 20.47 8.80
N VAL A 23 13.83 21.17 8.19
CA VAL A 23 14.05 22.49 7.59
C VAL A 23 14.39 23.53 8.65
N ALA A 24 13.78 23.49 9.83
CA ALA A 24 14.02 24.48 10.89
C ALA A 24 15.39 24.35 11.53
N LEU A 25 15.97 23.15 11.60
CA LEU A 25 17.17 22.88 12.38
C LEU A 25 18.46 22.78 11.55
N TYR A 26 18.39 22.56 10.23
CA TYR A 26 19.55 22.12 9.44
C TYR A 26 19.76 22.86 8.12
N ALA A 27 19.56 24.17 8.11
CA ALA A 27 19.81 25.02 6.93
C ALA A 27 21.25 24.94 6.39
N GLN A 28 22.21 24.45 7.17
CA GLN A 28 23.64 24.37 6.79
C GLN A 28 24.00 23.08 6.02
N SER A 29 23.12 22.07 5.98
CA SER A 29 23.38 20.79 5.31
C SER A 29 22.38 20.51 4.20
N ASP A 30 22.19 21.47 3.32
CA ASP A 30 21.23 21.42 2.19
C ASP A 30 21.27 20.13 1.39
N TYR A 31 22.45 19.57 1.16
CA TYR A 31 22.61 18.34 0.38
C TYR A 31 21.84 17.17 1.02
N TYR A 32 22.07 16.92 2.30
CA TYR A 32 21.43 15.81 2.99
C TYR A 32 19.93 16.05 3.23
N VAL A 33 19.53 17.30 3.44
CA VAL A 33 18.11 17.67 3.53
C VAL A 33 17.41 17.38 2.21
N ARG A 34 17.96 17.79 1.08
CA ARG A 34 17.39 17.49 -0.24
C ARG A 34 17.36 16.00 -0.54
N GLN A 35 18.38 15.26 -0.12
CA GLN A 35 18.41 13.81 -0.24
C GLN A 35 17.28 13.16 0.57
N ALA A 36 17.08 13.59 1.80
CA ALA A 36 16.00 13.13 2.65
C ALA A 36 14.62 13.41 2.02
N GLU A 37 14.43 14.61 1.52
CA GLU A 37 13.19 15.00 0.81
C GLU A 37 12.93 14.10 -0.42
N GLY A 38 13.97 13.76 -1.17
CA GLY A 38 13.89 12.83 -2.29
C GLY A 38 13.42 11.45 -1.85
N TYR A 39 14.00 10.92 -0.78
CA TYR A 39 13.59 9.63 -0.22
C TYR A 39 12.15 9.66 0.31
N MET A 40 11.72 10.76 0.92
CA MET A 40 10.34 10.91 1.38
C MET A 40 9.34 10.93 0.21
N ARG A 41 9.67 11.60 -0.88
CA ARG A 41 8.84 11.56 -2.09
C ARG A 41 8.76 10.15 -2.68
N ASP A 42 9.87 9.40 -2.70
CA ASP A 42 9.88 8.01 -3.14
C ASP A 42 9.00 7.14 -2.23
N ALA A 43 9.09 7.32 -0.92
CA ALA A 43 8.25 6.60 0.04
C ALA A 43 6.77 6.87 -0.20
N GLU A 44 6.41 8.12 -0.44
CA GLU A 44 5.04 8.50 -0.76
C GLU A 44 4.54 7.86 -2.05
N TYR A 45 5.39 7.83 -3.08
CA TYR A 45 5.09 7.16 -4.34
C TYR A 45 4.78 5.67 -4.13
N TYR A 46 5.65 4.95 -3.40
CA TYR A 46 5.43 3.53 -3.12
C TYR A 46 4.21 3.27 -2.25
N ASN A 47 3.91 4.14 -1.29
CA ASN A 47 2.68 4.04 -0.50
C ASN A 47 1.43 4.21 -1.37
N ARG A 48 1.44 5.14 -2.32
CA ARG A 48 0.33 5.30 -3.28
C ARG A 48 0.18 4.08 -4.20
N GLN A 49 1.30 3.47 -4.62
CA GLN A 49 1.25 2.20 -5.36
C GLN A 49 0.59 1.11 -4.52
N ALA A 50 0.98 0.98 -3.27
CA ALA A 50 0.40 0.00 -2.36
C ALA A 50 -1.12 0.18 -2.23
N GLU A 51 -1.58 1.40 -2.07
CA GLU A 51 -3.02 1.72 -2.00
C GLU A 51 -3.76 1.32 -3.30
N GLY A 52 -3.14 1.55 -4.46
CA GLY A 52 -3.67 1.12 -5.74
C GLY A 52 -3.85 -0.39 -5.80
N TYR A 53 -2.84 -1.15 -5.39
CA TYR A 53 -2.93 -2.61 -5.33
C TYR A 53 -3.96 -3.11 -4.31
N GLU A 54 -4.09 -2.45 -3.17
CA GLU A 54 -5.11 -2.77 -2.16
C GLU A 54 -6.53 -2.55 -2.71
N ARG A 55 -6.76 -1.48 -3.45
CA ARG A 55 -8.05 -1.24 -4.13
C ARG A 55 -8.34 -2.31 -5.18
N ASP A 56 -7.33 -2.70 -5.95
CA ASP A 56 -7.47 -3.78 -6.93
C ASP A 56 -7.82 -5.11 -6.24
N ALA A 57 -7.15 -5.42 -5.15
CA ALA A 57 -7.43 -6.62 -4.36
C ALA A 57 -8.87 -6.62 -3.83
N ASP A 58 -9.34 -5.49 -3.33
CA ASP A 58 -10.71 -5.33 -2.87
C ASP A 58 -11.73 -5.55 -3.99
N TYR A 59 -11.46 -5.00 -5.18
CA TYR A 59 -12.27 -5.22 -6.37
C TYR A 59 -12.37 -6.72 -6.72
N TYR A 60 -11.24 -7.43 -6.79
CA TYR A 60 -11.24 -8.86 -7.10
C TYR A 60 -11.90 -9.71 -6.02
N ASN A 61 -11.75 -9.35 -4.76
CA ASN A 61 -12.45 -10.03 -3.67
C ASN A 61 -13.97 -9.87 -3.78
N ARG A 62 -14.44 -8.69 -4.15
CA ARG A 62 -15.88 -8.47 -4.41
C ARG A 62 -16.37 -9.28 -5.61
N GLN A 63 -15.58 -9.36 -6.67
CA GLN A 63 -15.90 -10.25 -7.80
C GLN A 63 -16.01 -11.72 -7.35
N ALA A 64 -15.05 -12.19 -6.58
CA ALA A 64 -15.07 -13.56 -6.07
C ALA A 64 -16.34 -13.84 -5.27
N GLN A 65 -16.73 -12.93 -4.38
CA GLN A 65 -17.97 -13.04 -3.61
C GLN A 65 -19.21 -13.09 -4.52
N GLY A 66 -19.25 -12.29 -5.59
CA GLY A 66 -20.31 -12.31 -6.59
C GLY A 66 -20.41 -13.67 -7.29
N TYR A 67 -19.28 -14.22 -7.72
CA TYR A 67 -19.24 -15.54 -8.35
C TYR A 67 -19.66 -16.66 -7.38
N LEU A 68 -19.30 -16.57 -6.12
CA LEU A 68 -19.75 -17.55 -5.11
C LEU A 68 -21.25 -17.46 -4.85
N ARG A 69 -21.83 -16.30 -4.85
CA ARG A 69 -23.31 -16.15 -4.78
C ARG A 69 -23.98 -16.77 -5.99
N ASP A 70 -23.43 -16.54 -7.18
CA ASP A 70 -23.94 -17.18 -8.41
C ASP A 70 -23.81 -18.71 -8.35
N ALA A 71 -22.68 -19.21 -7.89
CA ALA A 71 -22.47 -20.63 -7.71
C ALA A 71 -23.50 -21.26 -6.74
N ASP A 72 -23.77 -20.57 -5.63
CA ASP A 72 -24.80 -21.00 -4.68
C ASP A 72 -26.20 -21.04 -5.31
N TYR A 73 -26.55 -20.03 -6.09
CA TYR A 73 -27.80 -19.97 -6.84
C TYR A 73 -27.92 -21.17 -7.79
N TYR A 74 -26.90 -21.45 -8.61
CA TYR A 74 -26.91 -22.55 -9.54
C TYR A 74 -26.94 -23.93 -8.84
N THR A 75 -26.26 -24.05 -7.73
CA THR A 75 -26.31 -25.30 -6.90
C THR A 75 -27.73 -25.57 -6.41
N ARG A 76 -28.43 -24.56 -5.92
CA ARG A 76 -29.83 -24.67 -5.46
C ARG A 76 -30.79 -25.04 -6.59
N HIS A 77 -30.47 -24.66 -7.82
CA HIS A 77 -31.26 -24.98 -9.02
C HIS A 77 -30.74 -26.23 -9.74
N GLN A 78 -29.83 -26.97 -9.12
CA GLN A 78 -29.29 -28.25 -9.62
C GLN A 78 -28.53 -28.10 -10.96
N ASP A 79 -28.08 -26.91 -11.30
CA ASP A 79 -27.20 -26.63 -12.45
C ASP A 79 -25.74 -26.69 -12.00
N TYR A 80 -25.24 -27.88 -11.78
CA TYR A 80 -23.92 -28.09 -11.19
C TYR A 80 -22.75 -27.67 -12.11
N ASP A 81 -22.95 -27.71 -13.42
CA ASP A 81 -21.92 -27.28 -14.39
C ASP A 81 -21.69 -25.77 -14.31
N LYS A 82 -22.77 -24.98 -14.28
CA LYS A 82 -22.68 -23.54 -14.08
C LYS A 82 -22.13 -23.19 -12.70
N ALA A 83 -22.55 -23.90 -11.67
CA ALA A 83 -22.03 -23.72 -10.32
C ALA A 83 -20.51 -23.93 -10.26
N ARG A 84 -20.02 -24.97 -10.90
CA ARG A 84 -18.57 -25.26 -10.99
C ARG A 84 -17.82 -24.15 -11.72
N THR A 85 -18.33 -23.69 -12.85
CA THR A 85 -17.74 -22.59 -13.62
C THR A 85 -17.63 -21.34 -12.77
N ARG A 86 -18.67 -20.98 -12.05
CA ARG A 86 -18.66 -19.79 -11.17
C ARG A 86 -17.69 -19.95 -9.99
N THR A 87 -17.60 -21.14 -9.42
CA THR A 87 -16.61 -21.44 -8.37
C THR A 87 -15.19 -21.30 -8.88
N ASN A 88 -14.91 -21.75 -10.10
CA ASN A 88 -13.60 -21.58 -10.73
C ASN A 88 -13.29 -20.09 -10.97
N TRP A 89 -14.24 -19.31 -11.41
CA TRP A 89 -14.05 -17.86 -11.58
C TRP A 89 -13.82 -17.15 -10.24
N ALA A 90 -14.50 -17.58 -9.19
CA ALA A 90 -14.26 -17.06 -7.84
C ALA A 90 -12.83 -17.35 -7.38
N LYS A 91 -12.35 -18.57 -7.63
CA LYS A 91 -10.96 -18.93 -7.31
C LYS A 91 -9.96 -18.06 -8.07
N ASP A 92 -10.15 -17.87 -9.37
CA ASP A 92 -9.28 -17.02 -10.18
C ASP A 92 -9.27 -15.57 -9.69
N ALA A 93 -10.42 -15.04 -9.33
CA ALA A 93 -10.53 -13.69 -8.75
C ALA A 93 -9.82 -13.59 -7.39
N THR A 94 -9.98 -14.61 -6.54
CA THR A 94 -9.28 -14.69 -5.25
C THR A 94 -7.75 -14.72 -5.45
N ASP A 95 -7.27 -15.50 -6.39
CA ASP A 95 -5.84 -15.58 -6.72
C ASP A 95 -5.30 -14.22 -7.19
N LYS A 96 -6.06 -13.50 -8.02
CA LYS A 96 -5.71 -12.12 -8.43
C LYS A 96 -5.66 -11.17 -7.23
N ALA A 97 -6.63 -11.25 -6.32
CA ALA A 97 -6.65 -10.44 -5.12
C ALA A 97 -5.41 -10.70 -4.26
N GLN A 98 -5.03 -11.95 -4.05
CA GLN A 98 -3.84 -12.33 -3.29
C GLN A 98 -2.56 -11.79 -3.93
N THR A 99 -2.43 -11.87 -5.25
CA THR A 99 -1.31 -11.30 -5.99
C THR A 99 -1.21 -9.80 -5.79
N ARG A 100 -2.32 -9.06 -5.85
CA ARG A 100 -2.34 -7.61 -5.61
C ARG A 100 -1.96 -7.27 -4.17
N MET A 101 -2.40 -8.05 -3.20
CA MET A 101 -2.01 -7.86 -1.79
C MET A 101 -0.51 -8.10 -1.58
N LYS A 102 0.06 -9.08 -2.26
CA LYS A 102 1.51 -9.31 -2.25
C LYS A 102 2.27 -8.10 -2.81
N TRP A 103 1.84 -7.57 -3.94
CA TRP A 103 2.46 -6.38 -4.53
C TRP A 103 2.31 -5.14 -3.63
N ALA A 104 1.17 -5.00 -2.96
CA ALA A 104 0.97 -3.94 -1.97
C ALA A 104 1.98 -4.04 -0.81
N ALA A 105 2.18 -5.25 -0.28
CA ALA A 105 3.15 -5.48 0.79
C ALA A 105 4.59 -5.17 0.33
N GLU A 106 4.97 -5.55 -0.89
CA GLU A 106 6.27 -5.24 -1.46
C GLU A 106 6.47 -3.72 -1.65
N ALA A 107 5.45 -3.01 -2.12
CA ALA A 107 5.50 -1.56 -2.27
C ALA A 107 5.63 -0.86 -0.91
N ARG A 108 4.91 -1.32 0.12
CA ARG A 108 5.04 -0.77 1.47
C ARG A 108 6.42 -1.02 2.08
N GLU A 109 7.03 -2.16 1.79
CA GLU A 109 8.40 -2.44 2.22
C GLU A 109 9.40 -1.47 1.56
N LYS A 110 9.24 -1.21 0.27
CA LYS A 110 10.04 -0.18 -0.42
C LYS A 110 9.85 1.20 0.20
N ALA A 111 8.63 1.56 0.54
CA ALA A 111 8.33 2.82 1.22
C ALA A 111 9.05 2.92 2.58
N ARG A 112 8.99 1.85 3.38
CA ARG A 112 9.71 1.80 4.68
C ARG A 112 11.21 1.97 4.51
N THR A 113 11.80 1.31 3.53
CA THR A 113 13.23 1.43 3.23
C THR A 113 13.59 2.86 2.86
N ARG A 114 12.80 3.53 2.03
CA ARG A 114 13.02 4.93 1.66
C ARG A 114 12.89 5.86 2.88
N MET A 115 11.93 5.60 3.76
CA MET A 115 11.78 6.38 4.99
C MET A 115 12.98 6.20 5.93
N LYS A 116 13.51 4.99 6.03
CA LYS A 116 14.74 4.73 6.78
C LYS A 116 15.92 5.54 6.22
N TRP A 117 16.09 5.54 4.90
CA TRP A 117 17.14 6.33 4.26
C TRP A 117 16.95 7.84 4.44
N ALA A 118 15.70 8.30 4.44
CA ALA A 118 15.39 9.69 4.76
C ALA A 118 15.83 10.06 6.18
N GLN A 119 15.54 9.20 7.15
CA GLN A 119 15.97 9.39 8.54
C GLN A 119 17.50 9.43 8.66
N GLU A 120 18.19 8.52 7.98
CA GLU A 120 19.65 8.48 7.97
C GLU A 120 20.24 9.75 7.34
N ALA A 121 19.67 10.25 6.25
CA ALA A 121 20.09 11.49 5.61
C ALA A 121 19.85 12.70 6.53
N MET A 122 18.71 12.76 7.21
CA MET A 122 18.44 13.84 8.17
C MET A 122 19.39 13.78 9.37
N GLU A 123 19.76 12.60 9.82
CA GLU A 123 20.75 12.44 10.89
C GLU A 123 22.13 12.96 10.45
N LYS A 124 22.54 12.70 9.21
CA LYS A 124 23.76 13.26 8.65
C LYS A 124 23.68 14.78 8.54
N ALA A 125 22.54 15.33 8.12
CA ALA A 125 22.32 16.78 8.10
C ALA A 125 22.50 17.40 9.50
N ARG A 126 21.94 16.75 10.51
CA ARG A 126 22.05 17.16 11.92
C ARG A 126 23.47 17.16 12.42
N ARG A 127 24.29 16.20 12.02
CA ARG A 127 25.69 16.08 12.44
C ARG A 127 26.64 17.00 11.69
N GLY A 128 26.18 17.64 10.62
CA GLY A 128 26.98 18.57 9.82
C GLY A 128 27.99 17.90 8.89
N TYR A 129 27.74 16.67 8.49
CA TYR A 129 28.55 15.94 7.51
C TYR A 129 28.33 16.43 6.09
#